data_07031a2c802f7b220db987571ebd15dc
#
_entry.id   07031a2c802f7b220db987571ebd15dc
#
_cell.length_a   1.000
_cell.length_b   1.000
_cell.length_c   1.000
_cell.angle_alpha   90.00
_cell.angle_beta   90.00
_cell.angle_gamma   90.00
#
_symmetry.space_group_name_H-M   'P 1'
#
loop_
_entity.id
_entity.type
_entity.pdbx_description
1 polymer ?
#
loop_
_entity_poly.entity_id
_entity_poly.type
_entity_poly.pdbx_seq_one_letter_code
_entity_poly.pdbx_strand_id
1 'polypeptide(L)'
;MSTQGPGRPEDSPGADPGGHADPPRGGVYEWYTRGLELLRARSAAAALQLLARAAEAKPQSHSIREALARAQFGARQFGAAAESFRGIVEQEPAEDYARFGLGLALSRMGDFEAAVEHLALAAAMRPDNKDYARALRHARATLAARR
;
A
#
# COMPACT_ATOMS: atom_id res chain seq x y z
N MET A 1 -15.88 -3.63 32.64
CA MET A 1 -16.12 -3.53 32.45
C MET A 1 -16.27 -3.48 31.97
N SER A 2 -16.01 -3.43 31.57
CA SER A 2 -16.12 -3.27 30.97
C SER A 2 -16.12 -3.13 30.37
N THR A 3 -15.97 -2.95 30.15
CA THR A 3 -15.93 -2.54 29.57
C THR A 3 -15.61 -2.41 29.25
N GLN A 4 -15.30 -2.24 29.03
CA GLN A 4 -14.98 -1.98 28.75
C GLN A 4 -14.47 -2.16 28.63
N GLY A 5 -14.28 -2.14 28.49
CA GLY A 5 -13.84 -2.08 28.35
C GLY A 5 -13.39 -1.91 28.27
N PRO A 6 -13.32 -1.74 28.29
CA PRO A 6 -12.99 -1.20 28.15
C PRO A 6 -13.11 -0.74 27.97
N GLY A 7 -13.02 -0.36 27.74
CA GLY A 7 -13.30 0.31 27.58
C GLY A 7 -13.43 0.80 27.55
N ARG A 8 -13.44 1.19 27.60
CA ARG A 8 -13.71 1.95 27.66
C ARG A 8 -13.83 2.49 27.59
N PRO A 9 -13.91 2.75 27.67
CA PRO A 9 -14.04 3.63 27.55
C PRO A 9 -14.11 4.13 27.38
N GLU A 10 -13.93 4.29 27.27
CA GLU A 10 -13.99 4.83 27.15
C GLU A 10 -13.94 5.16 26.89
N ASP A 11 -13.89 5.06 27.00
CA ASP A 11 -13.93 5.59 26.73
C ASP A 11 -13.89 6.24 26.45
N SER A 12 -13.53 6.47 26.28
CA SER A 12 -13.64 7.36 26.04
C SER A 12 -13.58 8.09 25.64
N PRO A 13 -13.59 7.98 25.56
CA PRO A 13 -13.95 8.76 24.78
C PRO A 13 -13.89 9.63 24.15
N GLY A 14 -14.11 9.58 24.23
CA GLY A 14 -14.49 10.74 23.48
C GLY A 14 -13.63 11.00 22.32
N ALA A 15 -14.13 11.89 21.56
CA ALA A 15 -13.39 12.31 20.40
C ALA A 15 -12.10 13.01 20.83
N ASP A 16 -11.06 12.83 20.05
CA ASP A 16 -9.82 13.51 20.22
C ASP A 16 -10.06 15.02 20.08
N PRO A 17 -9.57 15.83 21.02
CA PRO A 17 -9.73 17.29 20.93
C PRO A 17 -9.14 17.88 19.66
N GLY A 18 -8.20 17.21 19.02
CA GLY A 18 -7.63 17.68 17.78
C GLY A 18 -8.47 17.41 16.56
N GLY A 19 -9.69 16.90 16.75
CA GLY A 19 -10.59 16.61 15.66
C GLY A 19 -10.35 15.26 14.99
N HIS A 20 -9.55 14.44 15.60
CA HIS A 20 -9.30 13.09 15.05
C HIS A 20 -10.52 12.22 15.24
N ALA A 21 -10.72 11.33 14.30
CA ALA A 21 -11.75 10.32 14.44
C ALA A 21 -11.37 9.34 15.54
N ASP A 22 -12.36 8.72 16.14
CA ASP A 22 -12.09 7.64 17.06
C ASP A 22 -11.31 6.53 16.37
N PRO A 23 -10.49 5.79 17.13
CA PRO A 23 -9.79 4.64 16.52
C PRO A 23 -10.80 3.64 15.98
N PRO A 24 -10.44 2.94 14.90
CA PRO A 24 -11.32 1.90 14.38
C PRO A 24 -11.59 0.84 15.44
N ARG A 25 -12.80 0.30 15.43
CA ARG A 25 -13.16 -0.77 16.34
C ARG A 25 -12.55 -2.07 15.89
N GLY A 26 -12.36 -2.98 16.86
CA GLY A 26 -11.80 -4.28 16.60
C GLY A 26 -10.28 -4.29 16.75
N GLY A 27 -9.68 -5.36 16.34
CA GLY A 27 -8.25 -5.53 16.40
C GLY A 27 -7.61 -5.43 15.03
N VAL A 28 -6.31 -5.72 15.01
CA VAL A 28 -5.52 -5.63 13.78
C VAL A 28 -6.10 -6.50 12.67
N TYR A 29 -6.58 -7.70 13.02
CA TYR A 29 -7.14 -8.61 12.02
C TYR A 29 -8.37 -7.98 11.35
N GLU A 30 -9.27 -7.39 12.15
CA GLU A 30 -10.45 -6.75 11.59
C GLU A 30 -10.09 -5.54 10.74
N TRP A 31 -9.13 -4.74 11.18
CA TRP A 31 -8.68 -3.59 10.40
C TRP A 31 -8.11 -4.03 9.05
N TYR A 32 -7.30 -5.07 9.07
CA TYR A 32 -6.71 -5.61 7.86
C TYR A 32 -7.79 -6.17 6.92
N THR A 33 -8.68 -7.00 7.45
CA THR A 33 -9.73 -7.62 6.66
C THR A 33 -10.66 -6.58 6.05
N ARG A 34 -11.08 -5.61 6.85
CA ARG A 34 -11.93 -4.54 6.37
C ARG A 34 -11.20 -3.67 5.35
N GLY A 35 -9.93 -3.41 5.59
CA GLY A 35 -9.10 -2.67 4.63
C GLY A 35 -9.05 -3.36 3.29
N LEU A 36 -8.88 -4.68 3.27
CA LEU A 36 -8.88 -5.42 2.02
C LEU A 36 -10.23 -5.35 1.30
N GLU A 37 -11.33 -5.42 2.06
CA GLU A 37 -12.67 -5.27 1.47
C GLU A 37 -12.84 -3.91 0.81
N LEU A 38 -12.35 -2.86 1.50
CA LEU A 38 -12.43 -1.51 0.96
C LEU A 38 -11.58 -1.34 -0.29
N LEU A 39 -10.43 -2.00 -0.35
CA LEU A 39 -9.61 -1.98 -1.57
C LEU A 39 -10.36 -2.64 -2.73
N ARG A 40 -11.00 -3.77 -2.48
CA ARG A 40 -11.79 -4.43 -3.51
C ARG A 40 -12.95 -3.57 -3.98
N ALA A 41 -13.51 -2.78 -3.07
CA ALA A 41 -14.62 -1.86 -3.39
C ALA A 41 -14.13 -0.54 -3.97
N ARG A 42 -12.82 -0.42 -4.23
CA ARG A 42 -12.20 0.78 -4.79
C ARG A 42 -12.31 2.01 -3.87
N SER A 43 -12.40 1.76 -2.59
CA SER A 43 -12.43 2.81 -1.57
C SER A 43 -11.05 2.93 -0.92
N ALA A 44 -10.06 3.29 -1.72
CA ALA A 44 -8.67 3.28 -1.28
C ALA A 44 -8.42 4.24 -0.12
N ALA A 45 -9.05 5.43 -0.14
CA ALA A 45 -8.85 6.39 0.94
C ALA A 45 -9.35 5.86 2.28
N ALA A 46 -10.51 5.18 2.27
CA ALA A 46 -11.03 4.59 3.50
C ALA A 46 -10.17 3.39 3.93
N ALA A 47 -9.74 2.58 2.96
CA ALA A 47 -8.87 1.45 3.25
C ALA A 47 -7.55 1.92 3.89
N LEU A 48 -7.03 3.03 3.40
CA LEU A 48 -5.75 3.56 3.86
C LEU A 48 -5.76 3.83 5.36
N GLN A 49 -6.86 4.41 5.89
CA GLN A 49 -6.93 4.70 7.31
C GLN A 49 -6.84 3.44 8.17
N LEU A 50 -7.59 2.41 7.78
CA LEU A 50 -7.57 1.14 8.52
C LEU A 50 -6.24 0.43 8.39
N LEU A 51 -5.69 0.41 7.19
CA LEU A 51 -4.44 -0.29 6.94
C LEU A 51 -3.25 0.42 7.58
N ALA A 52 -3.29 1.74 7.66
CA ALA A 52 -2.25 2.48 8.37
C ALA A 52 -2.25 2.13 9.86
N ARG A 53 -3.46 2.00 10.46
CA ARG A 53 -3.56 1.60 11.86
C ARG A 53 -3.05 0.17 12.07
N ALA A 54 -3.40 -0.72 11.14
CA ALA A 54 -2.93 -2.11 11.22
C ALA A 54 -1.40 -2.17 11.12
N ALA A 55 -0.82 -1.35 10.23
CA ALA A 55 0.62 -1.32 10.05
C ALA A 55 1.35 -0.76 11.27
N GLU A 56 0.77 0.23 11.95
CA GLU A 56 1.34 0.74 13.19
C GLU A 56 1.39 -0.35 14.26
N ALA A 57 0.34 -1.17 14.32
CA ALA A 57 0.27 -2.23 15.32
C ALA A 57 1.15 -3.43 14.98
N LYS A 58 1.33 -3.71 13.69
CA LYS A 58 2.11 -4.86 13.22
C LYS A 58 3.06 -4.42 12.11
N PRO A 59 4.09 -3.62 12.43
CA PRO A 59 4.95 -3.04 11.38
C PRO A 59 5.77 -4.07 10.59
N GLN A 60 5.90 -5.29 11.11
CA GLN A 60 6.66 -6.33 10.43
C GLN A 60 5.78 -7.26 9.60
N SER A 61 4.46 -7.07 9.62
CA SER A 61 3.58 -7.93 8.83
C SER A 61 3.70 -7.62 7.35
N HIS A 62 4.17 -8.58 6.59
CA HIS A 62 4.32 -8.44 5.14
C HIS A 62 2.97 -8.17 4.46
N SER A 63 1.95 -8.93 4.82
CA SER A 63 0.63 -8.79 4.21
C SER A 63 0.03 -7.41 4.45
N ILE A 64 0.18 -6.89 5.67
CA ILE A 64 -0.35 -5.57 6.01
C ILE A 64 0.43 -4.49 5.28
N ARG A 65 1.74 -4.62 5.21
CA ARG A 65 2.58 -3.64 4.51
C ARG A 65 2.23 -3.58 3.03
N GLU A 66 2.01 -4.74 2.41
CA GLU A 66 1.62 -4.78 1.01
C GLU A 66 0.25 -4.14 0.80
N ALA A 67 -0.72 -4.46 1.67
CA ALA A 67 -2.05 -3.88 1.57
C ALA A 67 -2.01 -2.37 1.76
N LEU A 68 -1.19 -1.88 2.70
CA LEU A 68 -1.01 -0.45 2.92
C LEU A 68 -0.46 0.22 1.67
N ALA A 69 0.57 -0.38 1.05
CA ALA A 69 1.16 0.18 -0.17
C ALA A 69 0.12 0.26 -1.29
N ARG A 70 -0.71 -0.77 -1.42
CA ARG A 70 -1.79 -0.77 -2.43
C ARG A 70 -2.81 0.34 -2.16
N ALA A 71 -3.15 0.56 -0.89
CA ALA A 71 -4.10 1.61 -0.53
C ALA A 71 -3.50 3.00 -0.80
N GLN A 72 -2.22 3.18 -0.49
CA GLN A 72 -1.55 4.44 -0.79
C GLN A 72 -1.56 4.71 -2.29
N PHE A 73 -1.26 3.70 -3.09
CA PHE A 73 -1.30 3.84 -4.55
C PHE A 73 -2.70 4.19 -5.03
N GLY A 74 -3.71 3.47 -4.54
CA GLY A 74 -5.10 3.74 -4.93
C GLY A 74 -5.59 5.11 -4.51
N ALA A 75 -5.08 5.63 -3.39
CA ALA A 75 -5.40 6.97 -2.92
C ALA A 75 -4.53 8.03 -3.59
N ARG A 76 -3.75 7.65 -4.58
CA ARG A 76 -2.88 8.52 -5.38
C ARG A 76 -1.76 9.14 -4.56
N GLN A 77 -1.37 8.51 -3.48
CA GLN A 77 -0.22 8.89 -2.69
C GLN A 77 1.00 8.12 -3.20
N PHE A 78 1.44 8.49 -4.40
CA PHE A 78 2.43 7.68 -5.11
C PHE A 78 3.80 7.68 -4.45
N GLY A 79 4.22 8.79 -3.86
CA GLY A 79 5.48 8.83 -3.13
C GLY A 79 5.47 7.90 -1.93
N ALA A 80 4.39 7.92 -1.15
CA ALA A 80 4.25 7.05 0.00
C ALA A 80 4.19 5.58 -0.44
N ALA A 81 3.45 5.31 -1.53
CA ALA A 81 3.36 3.95 -2.06
C ALA A 81 4.73 3.45 -2.50
N ALA A 82 5.52 4.30 -3.18
CA ALA A 82 6.86 3.93 -3.60
C ALA A 82 7.74 3.55 -2.41
N GLU A 83 7.67 4.34 -1.33
CA GLU A 83 8.45 4.04 -0.13
C GLU A 83 8.01 2.72 0.51
N SER A 84 6.70 2.49 0.58
CA SER A 84 6.18 1.25 1.16
C SER A 84 6.61 0.03 0.33
N PHE A 85 6.45 0.11 -0.99
CA PHE A 85 6.87 -1.00 -1.86
C PHE A 85 8.40 -1.19 -1.81
N ARG A 86 9.15 -0.09 -1.76
CA ARG A 86 10.61 -0.18 -1.67
C ARG A 86 11.04 -0.92 -0.42
N GLY A 87 10.40 -0.64 0.71
CA GLY A 87 10.69 -1.34 1.94
C GLY A 87 10.46 -2.84 1.84
N ILE A 88 9.39 -3.24 1.14
CA ILE A 88 9.13 -4.66 0.92
C ILE A 88 10.21 -5.28 0.03
N VAL A 89 10.58 -4.61 -1.05
CA VAL A 89 11.61 -5.10 -1.98
C VAL A 89 12.94 -5.27 -1.27
N GLU A 90 13.29 -4.34 -0.37
CA GLU A 90 14.55 -4.42 0.35
C GLU A 90 14.60 -5.63 1.28
N GLN A 91 13.47 -5.96 1.91
CA GLN A 91 13.41 -7.12 2.81
C GLN A 91 13.21 -8.43 2.08
N GLU A 92 12.49 -8.38 0.96
CA GLU A 92 12.11 -9.57 0.20
C GLU A 92 12.36 -9.31 -1.28
N PRO A 93 13.63 -9.36 -1.72
CA PRO A 93 13.95 -9.04 -3.12
C PRO A 93 13.23 -9.92 -4.15
N ALA A 94 12.76 -11.10 -3.74
CA ALA A 94 12.06 -12.03 -4.63
C ALA A 94 10.57 -11.72 -4.77
N GLU A 95 10.09 -10.68 -4.09
CA GLU A 95 8.67 -10.28 -4.18
C GLU A 95 8.43 -9.51 -5.47
N ASP A 96 7.98 -10.24 -6.49
CA ASP A 96 7.76 -9.64 -7.81
C ASP A 96 6.66 -8.58 -7.79
N TYR A 97 5.59 -8.82 -7.03
CA TYR A 97 4.49 -7.86 -6.98
C TYR A 97 4.91 -6.53 -6.36
N ALA A 98 5.73 -6.56 -5.30
CA ALA A 98 6.21 -5.33 -4.69
C ALA A 98 7.11 -4.56 -5.64
N ARG A 99 7.91 -5.28 -6.42
CA ARG A 99 8.79 -4.64 -7.41
C ARG A 99 7.96 -4.01 -8.53
N PHE A 100 6.91 -4.70 -8.96
CA PHE A 100 5.96 -4.14 -9.92
C PHE A 100 5.29 -2.89 -9.36
N GLY A 101 4.80 -2.97 -8.09
CA GLY A 101 4.16 -1.82 -7.45
C GLY A 101 5.08 -0.62 -7.34
N LEU A 102 6.35 -0.87 -6.98
CA LEU A 102 7.34 0.20 -6.91
C LEU A 102 7.53 0.84 -8.28
N GLY A 103 7.65 0.03 -9.32
CA GLY A 103 7.80 0.56 -10.68
C GLY A 103 6.62 1.38 -11.13
N LEU A 104 5.39 0.92 -10.82
CA LEU A 104 4.20 1.70 -11.15
C LEU A 104 4.16 3.03 -10.42
N ALA A 105 4.50 3.03 -9.12
CA ALA A 105 4.49 4.26 -8.34
C ALA A 105 5.52 5.25 -8.89
N LEU A 106 6.71 4.76 -9.23
CA LEU A 106 7.74 5.61 -9.83
C LEU A 106 7.30 6.18 -11.19
N SER A 107 6.57 5.38 -11.98
CA SER A 107 6.01 5.87 -13.24
C SER A 107 5.05 7.04 -13.00
N ARG A 108 4.19 6.88 -12.00
CA ARG A 108 3.22 7.94 -11.69
C ARG A 108 3.90 9.20 -11.17
N MET A 109 5.09 9.06 -10.60
CA MET A 109 5.89 10.19 -10.15
C MET A 109 6.74 10.80 -11.27
N GLY A 110 6.74 10.19 -12.45
CA GLY A 110 7.50 10.69 -13.58
C GLY A 110 8.93 10.19 -13.65
N ASP A 111 9.33 9.31 -12.74
CA ASP A 111 10.69 8.75 -12.74
C ASP A 111 10.71 7.48 -13.58
N PHE A 112 10.70 7.66 -14.90
CA PHE A 112 10.58 6.53 -15.81
C PHE A 112 11.86 5.72 -15.93
N GLU A 113 13.03 6.30 -15.66
CA GLU A 113 14.26 5.53 -15.68
C GLU A 113 14.26 4.48 -14.57
N ALA A 114 13.98 4.89 -13.34
CA ALA A 114 13.89 3.94 -12.23
C ALA A 114 12.71 2.99 -12.41
N ALA A 115 11.60 3.48 -12.94
CA ALA A 115 10.43 2.63 -13.16
C ALA A 115 10.76 1.48 -14.11
N VAL A 116 11.45 1.74 -15.20
CA VAL A 116 11.83 0.71 -16.17
C VAL A 116 12.71 -0.36 -15.51
N GLU A 117 13.63 0.04 -14.64
CA GLU A 117 14.48 -0.92 -13.96
C GLU A 117 13.67 -1.91 -13.13
N HIS A 118 12.74 -1.39 -12.33
CA HIS A 118 11.94 -2.26 -11.46
C HIS A 118 10.92 -3.08 -12.23
N LEU A 119 10.30 -2.48 -13.27
CA LEU A 119 9.33 -3.20 -14.09
C LEU A 119 10.00 -4.30 -14.91
N ALA A 120 11.23 -4.05 -15.39
CA ALA A 120 11.97 -5.07 -16.13
C ALA A 120 12.29 -6.26 -15.23
N LEU A 121 12.68 -6.00 -13.97
CA LEU A 121 12.95 -7.07 -13.04
C LEU A 121 11.68 -7.87 -12.71
N ALA A 122 10.56 -7.18 -12.48
CA ALA A 122 9.30 -7.87 -12.22
C ALA A 122 8.90 -8.75 -13.40
N ALA A 123 9.02 -8.21 -14.62
CA ALA A 123 8.67 -8.98 -15.81
C ALA A 123 9.61 -10.18 -16.01
N ALA A 124 10.89 -10.03 -15.67
CA ALA A 124 11.83 -11.15 -15.77
C ALA A 124 11.51 -12.23 -14.73
N MET A 125 11.04 -11.83 -13.55
CA MET A 125 10.66 -12.77 -12.50
C MET A 125 9.39 -13.53 -12.83
N ARG A 126 8.47 -12.90 -13.56
CA ARG A 126 7.19 -13.51 -13.95
C ARG A 126 6.92 -13.23 -15.43
N PRO A 127 7.60 -13.94 -16.31
CA PRO A 127 7.50 -13.65 -17.77
C PRO A 127 6.10 -13.84 -18.32
N ASP A 128 5.29 -14.67 -17.68
CA ASP A 128 3.91 -14.95 -18.11
C ASP A 128 2.90 -13.93 -17.60
N ASN A 129 3.33 -12.97 -16.78
CA ASN A 129 2.43 -11.96 -16.25
C ASN A 129 2.26 -10.84 -17.26
N LYS A 130 1.07 -10.78 -17.88
CA LYS A 130 0.80 -9.83 -18.95
C LYS A 130 0.76 -8.38 -18.46
N ASP A 131 0.34 -8.18 -17.22
CA ASP A 131 0.28 -6.83 -16.65
C ASP A 131 1.67 -6.26 -16.45
N TYR A 132 2.62 -7.09 -15.99
CA TYR A 132 4.00 -6.65 -15.82
C TYR A 132 4.61 -6.28 -17.17
N ALA A 133 4.38 -7.12 -18.17
CA ALA A 133 4.91 -6.87 -19.52
C ALA A 133 4.33 -5.59 -20.11
N ARG A 134 3.02 -5.39 -19.92
CA ARG A 134 2.34 -4.19 -20.44
C ARG A 134 2.88 -2.93 -19.78
N ALA A 135 3.04 -2.95 -18.46
CA ALA A 135 3.55 -1.80 -17.73
C ALA A 135 4.97 -1.45 -18.17
N LEU A 136 5.80 -2.49 -18.37
CA LEU A 136 7.17 -2.29 -18.83
C LEU A 136 7.20 -1.64 -20.22
N ARG A 137 6.38 -2.17 -21.15
CA ARG A 137 6.32 -1.59 -22.50
C ARG A 137 5.91 -0.12 -22.45
N HIS A 138 4.91 0.19 -21.63
CA HIS A 138 4.43 1.57 -21.51
C HIS A 138 5.51 2.48 -20.95
N ALA A 139 6.19 2.04 -19.89
CA ALA A 139 7.23 2.86 -19.28
C ALA A 139 8.41 3.09 -20.23
N ARG A 140 8.79 2.05 -20.97
CA ARG A 140 9.87 2.17 -21.97
C ARG A 140 9.50 3.14 -23.08
N ALA A 141 8.25 3.05 -23.56
CA ALA A 141 7.78 3.95 -24.62
C ALA A 141 7.77 5.40 -24.15
N THR A 142 7.31 5.63 -22.92
CA THR A 142 7.29 6.97 -22.36
C THR A 142 8.69 7.52 -22.16
N LEU A 143 9.60 6.70 -21.67
CA LEU A 143 10.99 7.12 -21.48
C LEU A 143 11.63 7.47 -22.82
N ALA A 144 11.42 6.65 -23.83
CA ALA A 144 11.97 6.91 -25.16
C ALA A 144 11.44 8.23 -25.75
N ALA A 145 10.15 8.50 -25.55
CA ALA A 145 9.51 9.71 -26.07
C ALA A 145 10.02 10.97 -25.38
N ARG A 146 10.59 10.86 -24.20
CA ARG A 146 11.10 12.00 -23.43
C ARG A 146 12.57 12.30 -23.66
N ARG A 147 13.26 11.49 -24.43
CA ARG A 147 14.68 11.68 -24.73
C ARG A 147 14.91 12.54 -25.94
#